data_0e4a52a241fc59e5de333e145e37a6ce
#
_entry.id   0e4a52a241fc59e5de333e145e37a6ce
#
_cell.length_a   1.000
_cell.length_b   1.000
_cell.length_c   1.000
_cell.angle_alpha   90.00
_cell.angle_beta   90.00
_cell.angle_gamma   90.00
#
_symmetry.space_group_name_H-M   'P 1'
#
loop_
_entity.id
_entity.type
_entity.pdbx_description
1 polymer ?
#
loop_
_entity_poly.entity_id
_entity_poly.type
_entity_poly.pdbx_seq_one_letter_code
_entity_poly.pdbx_strand_id
1 'polypeptide(L)'
;MRARAHNISPHVYLLATFVTALTTLLIYQRVGFEQQWFLTPLLGLAFLYASINFYRQINGASGFTRLKHIHWRQLIKQALARYLVWLVIISSGNWLYQTLPFYSSEKFHANFMFFDQLLLAYLIIGVPYFVITLILKSSQQEDFYDPAIRLLHIGKQLTLGLFKEEKNKTAERVLRNPYNRKVLLNLAMRAYFIPIMVIQVLGNTLSNLEMINRISNDNHILNFLYFTATFLWLMDIINATLGYCLESRWLENRSRSIDMTVTGWLVCFCCYEPLNQVTGSFFPFAPFVATHDPQALIVADVNVLIGFKMLEILFLCGHIYSDVSLGPSIVNITLKKLQTRGPYGLVRHPGTTTKLLYWLSQSIAYKQFWTLKIVYGYAMWAAIYVGRALTEERHLKKYPEYREYMKKVKYRFFPWLF
;
A
#
# COMPACT_ATOMS: atom_id res chain seq x y z
N MET A 1 17.38 -22.48 -18.11
CA MET A 1 16.27 -22.85 -17.20
C MET A 1 16.11 -21.72 -16.17
N ARG A 2 15.10 -20.84 -16.31
CA ARG A 2 14.80 -19.81 -15.31
C ARG A 2 14.19 -20.52 -14.10
N ALA A 3 14.88 -20.51 -12.97
CA ALA A 3 14.34 -20.99 -11.70
C ALA A 3 12.96 -20.33 -11.51
N ARG A 4 11.90 -21.13 -11.44
CA ARG A 4 10.56 -20.67 -11.06
C ARG A 4 10.69 -20.08 -9.67
N ALA A 5 10.76 -18.75 -9.58
CA ALA A 5 10.62 -18.07 -8.30
C ALA A 5 9.26 -18.50 -7.75
N HIS A 6 9.27 -19.43 -6.80
CA HIS A 6 8.05 -19.86 -6.12
C HIS A 6 7.53 -18.66 -5.34
N ASN A 7 6.52 -18.00 -5.89
CA ASN A 7 5.82 -16.95 -5.17
C ASN A 7 5.32 -17.50 -3.83
N ILE A 8 5.40 -16.67 -2.78
CA ILE A 8 4.75 -17.01 -1.50
C ILE A 8 3.29 -17.23 -1.78
N SER A 9 2.71 -18.26 -1.17
CA SER A 9 1.28 -18.50 -1.28
C SER A 9 0.49 -17.29 -0.73
N PRO A 10 -0.58 -16.85 -1.40
CA PRO A 10 -1.47 -15.80 -0.89
C PRO A 10 -1.96 -16.08 0.54
N HIS A 11 -2.18 -17.32 0.89
CA HIS A 11 -2.63 -17.73 2.24
C HIS A 11 -1.59 -17.41 3.32
N VAL A 12 -0.30 -17.48 3.01
CA VAL A 12 0.77 -17.14 3.98
C VAL A 12 0.77 -15.64 4.26
N TYR A 13 0.58 -14.82 3.23
CA TYR A 13 0.43 -13.38 3.43
C TYR A 13 -0.83 -13.05 4.24
N LEU A 14 -1.95 -13.71 3.95
CA LEU A 14 -3.20 -13.54 4.67
C LEU A 14 -3.04 -13.89 6.16
N LEU A 15 -2.45 -15.06 6.47
CA LEU A 15 -2.20 -15.48 7.84
C LEU A 15 -1.27 -14.51 8.59
N ALA A 16 -0.16 -14.11 7.98
CA ALA A 16 0.78 -13.17 8.60
C ALA A 16 0.13 -11.82 8.92
N THR A 17 -0.67 -11.29 7.99
CA THR A 17 -1.38 -10.03 8.18
C THR A 17 -2.47 -10.17 9.24
N PHE A 18 -3.23 -11.26 9.24
CA PHE A 18 -4.24 -11.56 10.26
C PHE A 18 -3.64 -11.62 11.66
N VAL A 19 -2.58 -12.41 11.83
CA VAL A 19 -1.88 -12.54 13.13
C VAL A 19 -1.36 -11.19 13.60
N THR A 20 -0.79 -10.39 12.69
CA THR A 20 -0.29 -9.06 13.04
C THR A 20 -1.42 -8.14 13.49
N ALA A 21 -2.52 -8.06 12.75
CA ALA A 21 -3.65 -7.21 13.08
C ALA A 21 -4.28 -7.63 14.44
N LEU A 22 -4.49 -8.93 14.64
CA LEU A 22 -5.04 -9.47 15.88
C LEU A 22 -4.12 -9.17 17.08
N THR A 23 -2.82 -9.46 16.95
CA THR A 23 -1.84 -9.20 18.00
C THR A 23 -1.77 -7.72 18.36
N THR A 24 -1.85 -6.86 17.35
CA THR A 24 -1.89 -5.40 17.54
C THR A 24 -3.07 -4.97 18.41
N LEU A 25 -4.27 -5.45 18.09
CA LEU A 25 -5.47 -5.12 18.87
C LEU A 25 -5.39 -5.67 20.29
N LEU A 26 -4.89 -6.90 20.49
CA LEU A 26 -4.74 -7.51 21.81
C LEU A 26 -3.73 -6.74 22.68
N ILE A 27 -2.63 -6.27 22.09
CA ILE A 27 -1.66 -5.45 22.80
C ILE A 27 -2.31 -4.12 23.20
N TYR A 28 -2.93 -3.41 22.28
CA TYR A 28 -3.53 -2.11 22.57
C TYR A 28 -4.72 -2.18 23.54
N GLN A 29 -5.47 -3.27 23.51
CA GLN A 29 -6.54 -3.51 24.46
C GLN A 29 -6.01 -3.68 25.90
N ARG A 30 -4.82 -4.28 26.08
CA ARG A 30 -4.21 -4.52 27.39
C ARG A 30 -3.40 -3.34 27.92
N VAL A 31 -2.61 -2.70 27.05
CA VAL A 31 -1.63 -1.67 27.44
C VAL A 31 -2.23 -0.27 27.30
N GLY A 32 -3.37 -0.15 26.62
CA GLY A 32 -3.90 1.13 26.15
C GLY A 32 -3.31 1.51 24.81
N PHE A 33 -4.07 2.31 24.05
CA PHE A 33 -3.59 2.86 22.79
C PHE A 33 -2.72 4.08 23.06
N GLU A 34 -1.45 3.83 23.35
CA GLU A 34 -0.47 4.89 23.49
C GLU A 34 0.21 5.14 22.15
N GLN A 35 0.38 6.41 21.82
CA GLN A 35 0.95 6.85 20.55
C GLN A 35 2.37 6.36 20.30
N GLN A 36 3.11 6.02 21.36
CA GLN A 36 4.47 5.47 21.27
C GLN A 36 4.57 4.08 20.64
N TRP A 37 3.46 3.38 20.39
CA TRP A 37 3.45 2.03 19.81
C TRP A 37 3.01 1.96 18.35
N PHE A 38 2.85 3.11 17.67
CA PHE A 38 2.31 3.17 16.30
C PHE A 38 3.07 2.37 15.25
N LEU A 39 4.39 2.22 15.40
CA LEU A 39 5.21 1.44 14.48
C LEU A 39 5.12 -0.07 14.69
N THR A 40 4.65 -0.52 15.85
CA THR A 40 4.71 -1.94 16.23
C THR A 40 4.07 -2.88 15.20
N PRO A 41 2.85 -2.60 14.68
CA PRO A 41 2.24 -3.48 13.68
C PRO A 41 3.06 -3.58 12.40
N LEU A 42 3.59 -2.47 11.91
CA LEU A 42 4.37 -2.43 10.67
C LEU A 42 5.70 -3.17 10.82
N LEU A 43 6.39 -2.97 11.92
CA LEU A 43 7.65 -3.67 12.22
C LEU A 43 7.41 -5.16 12.41
N GLY A 44 6.33 -5.55 13.09
CA GLY A 44 5.93 -6.95 13.25
C GLY A 44 5.65 -7.62 11.91
N LEU A 45 4.86 -7.00 11.05
CA LEU A 45 4.56 -7.54 9.71
C LEU A 45 5.80 -7.57 8.81
N ALA A 46 6.64 -6.51 8.85
CA ALA A 46 7.90 -6.47 8.11
C ALA A 46 8.83 -7.62 8.53
N PHE A 47 8.94 -7.86 9.83
CA PHE A 47 9.74 -8.96 10.37
C PHE A 47 9.21 -10.33 9.93
N LEU A 48 7.91 -10.56 10.00
CA LEU A 48 7.29 -11.81 9.53
C LEU A 48 7.54 -12.05 8.03
N TYR A 49 7.31 -11.06 7.20
CA TYR A 49 7.54 -11.19 5.76
C TYR A 49 9.03 -11.40 5.42
N ALA A 50 9.93 -10.67 6.10
CA ALA A 50 11.36 -10.84 5.92
C ALA A 50 11.82 -12.24 6.35
N SER A 51 11.30 -12.75 7.46
CA SER A 51 11.62 -14.10 7.98
C SER A 51 11.13 -15.19 7.02
N ILE A 52 9.91 -15.08 6.50
CA ILE A 52 9.35 -16.01 5.51
C ILE A 52 10.20 -16.00 4.23
N ASN A 53 10.58 -14.83 3.74
CA ASN A 53 11.42 -14.73 2.54
C ASN A 53 12.84 -15.27 2.78
N PHE A 54 13.41 -14.98 3.94
CA PHE A 54 14.72 -15.48 4.33
C PHE A 54 14.76 -17.01 4.41
N TYR A 55 13.77 -17.61 5.09
CA TYR A 55 13.62 -19.06 5.16
C TYR A 55 13.54 -19.72 3.77
N ARG A 56 12.75 -19.12 2.85
CA ARG A 56 12.65 -19.61 1.47
C ARG A 56 13.96 -19.50 0.70
N GLN A 57 14.73 -18.44 0.91
CA GLN A 57 16.00 -18.23 0.23
C GLN A 57 17.10 -19.19 0.73
N ILE A 58 17.08 -19.55 2.00
CA ILE A 58 17.99 -20.56 2.55
C ILE A 58 17.69 -21.95 2.00
N ASN A 59 16.40 -22.31 1.92
CA ASN A 59 15.98 -23.63 1.46
C ASN A 59 15.82 -23.75 -0.06
N GLY A 60 16.04 -22.67 -0.80
CA GLY A 60 15.96 -22.62 -2.26
C GLY A 60 17.31 -22.63 -2.95
N ALA A 61 17.31 -22.93 -4.26
CA ALA A 61 18.53 -22.96 -5.10
C ALA A 61 19.23 -21.59 -5.25
N SER A 62 18.62 -20.51 -4.75
CA SER A 62 19.15 -19.15 -4.80
C SER A 62 19.52 -18.66 -3.40
N GLY A 63 20.45 -19.34 -2.74
CA GLY A 63 20.96 -18.95 -1.42
C GLY A 63 21.69 -17.60 -1.44
N PHE A 64 21.73 -16.94 -0.28
CA PHE A 64 22.60 -15.77 -0.10
C PHE A 64 24.06 -16.19 -0.23
N THR A 65 24.78 -15.55 -1.12
CA THR A 65 26.23 -15.70 -1.17
C THR A 65 26.87 -14.63 -0.30
N ARG A 66 27.61 -15.08 0.72
CA ARG A 66 28.49 -14.19 1.47
C ARG A 66 29.65 -13.74 0.58
N LEU A 67 29.97 -12.46 0.62
CA LEU A 67 31.18 -11.96 -0.04
C LEU A 67 32.39 -12.72 0.46
N LYS A 68 33.16 -13.36 -0.44
CA LYS A 68 34.37 -14.10 -0.10
C LYS A 68 35.48 -13.18 0.44
N HIS A 69 35.58 -11.95 -0.12
CA HIS A 69 36.53 -10.94 0.32
C HIS A 69 35.79 -9.65 0.62
N ILE A 70 35.85 -9.17 1.86
CA ILE A 70 35.15 -7.96 2.31
C ILE A 70 36.22 -6.87 2.49
N HIS A 71 36.17 -5.87 1.63
CA HIS A 71 36.87 -4.60 1.79
C HIS A 71 36.08 -3.69 2.73
N TRP A 72 36.27 -3.85 4.04
CA TRP A 72 35.48 -3.16 5.07
C TRP A 72 35.39 -1.65 4.89
N ARG A 73 36.48 -0.97 4.57
CA ARG A 73 36.51 0.47 4.34
C ARG A 73 35.55 0.88 3.22
N GLN A 74 35.54 0.15 2.11
CA GLN A 74 34.66 0.43 0.97
C GLN A 74 33.21 0.09 1.28
N LEU A 75 32.97 -1.01 1.99
CA LEU A 75 31.64 -1.45 2.41
C LEU A 75 31.00 -0.44 3.35
N ILE A 76 31.72 0.01 4.40
CA ILE A 76 31.23 1.03 5.33
C ILE A 76 30.95 2.34 4.60
N LYS A 77 31.84 2.80 3.71
CA LYS A 77 31.61 4.01 2.90
C LYS A 77 30.32 3.91 2.07
N GLN A 78 30.07 2.76 1.46
CA GLN A 78 28.86 2.50 0.69
C GLN A 78 27.61 2.42 1.57
N ALA A 79 27.68 1.82 2.76
CA ALA A 79 26.59 1.76 3.72
C ALA A 79 26.23 3.15 4.23
N LEU A 80 27.23 3.95 4.64
CA LEU A 80 27.03 5.32 5.10
C LEU A 80 26.44 6.23 4.01
N ALA A 81 26.90 6.10 2.76
CA ALA A 81 26.35 6.90 1.66
C ALA A 81 24.84 6.64 1.49
N ARG A 82 24.40 5.38 1.54
CA ARG A 82 22.97 5.01 1.47
C ARG A 82 22.20 5.51 2.68
N TYR A 83 22.78 5.30 3.86
CA TYR A 83 22.19 5.76 5.12
C TYR A 83 21.95 7.28 5.11
N LEU A 84 22.96 8.08 4.76
CA LEU A 84 22.84 9.52 4.75
C LEU A 84 21.83 10.03 3.73
N VAL A 85 21.75 9.43 2.53
CA VAL A 85 20.75 9.81 1.54
C VAL A 85 19.33 9.60 2.07
N TRP A 86 19.04 8.43 2.63
CA TRP A 86 17.72 8.15 3.19
C TRP A 86 17.44 8.96 4.47
N LEU A 87 18.44 9.22 5.28
CA LEU A 87 18.32 10.11 6.44
C LEU A 87 17.85 11.50 6.02
N VAL A 88 18.48 12.08 5.00
CA VAL A 88 18.08 13.40 4.45
C VAL A 88 16.64 13.34 3.92
N ILE A 89 16.28 12.30 3.17
CA ILE A 89 14.93 12.14 2.60
C ILE A 89 13.87 12.02 3.70
N ILE A 90 14.09 11.16 4.70
CA ILE A 90 13.15 10.92 5.79
C ILE A 90 13.00 12.18 6.64
N SER A 91 14.11 12.84 7.02
CA SER A 91 14.09 14.06 7.81
C SER A 91 13.43 15.22 7.06
N SER A 92 13.76 15.39 5.77
CA SER A 92 13.14 16.43 4.93
C SER A 92 11.65 16.15 4.73
N GLY A 93 11.26 14.90 4.56
CA GLY A 93 9.85 14.49 4.46
C GLY A 93 9.08 14.79 5.74
N ASN A 94 9.63 14.43 6.91
CA ASN A 94 9.03 14.73 8.19
C ASN A 94 8.85 16.24 8.41
N TRP A 95 9.90 17.03 8.16
CA TRP A 95 9.82 18.48 8.23
C TRP A 95 8.76 19.05 7.27
N LEU A 96 8.73 18.57 6.02
CA LEU A 96 7.79 19.03 5.00
C LEU A 96 6.33 18.76 5.42
N TYR A 97 6.03 17.58 5.96
CA TYR A 97 4.67 17.25 6.43
C TYR A 97 4.24 18.14 7.59
N GLN A 98 5.14 18.49 8.51
CA GLN A 98 4.84 19.40 9.61
C GLN A 98 4.59 20.84 9.16
N THR A 99 5.16 21.27 8.03
CA THR A 99 5.06 22.64 7.53
C THR A 99 3.95 22.85 6.50
N LEU A 100 3.52 21.80 5.77
CA LEU A 100 2.50 21.94 4.75
C LEU A 100 1.10 22.08 5.38
N PRO A 101 0.30 23.13 5.02
CA PRO A 101 -1.00 23.42 5.62
C PRO A 101 -1.99 22.23 5.56
N PHE A 102 -1.95 21.45 4.50
CA PHE A 102 -2.83 20.27 4.36
C PHE A 102 -2.56 19.21 5.43
N TYR A 103 -1.28 18.94 5.74
CA TYR A 103 -0.88 17.92 6.71
C TYR A 103 -0.79 18.45 8.14
N SER A 104 -0.72 19.77 8.36
CA SER A 104 -0.72 20.38 9.68
C SER A 104 -2.11 20.45 10.33
N SER A 105 -3.16 20.01 9.62
CA SER A 105 -4.50 19.90 10.19
C SER A 105 -4.54 18.84 11.30
N GLU A 106 -5.46 19.04 12.27
CA GLU A 106 -5.64 18.15 13.43
C GLU A 106 -5.77 16.67 13.05
N LYS A 107 -6.42 16.40 11.93
CA LYS A 107 -6.56 15.05 11.36
C LYS A 107 -5.23 14.31 11.19
N PHE A 108 -4.15 15.02 10.87
CA PHE A 108 -2.84 14.41 10.61
C PHE A 108 -1.87 14.50 11.78
N HIS A 109 -2.28 15.09 12.92
CA HIS A 109 -1.38 15.30 14.07
C HIS A 109 -0.75 14.00 14.58
N ALA A 110 -1.52 12.92 14.64
CA ALA A 110 -1.02 11.60 15.03
C ALA A 110 0.07 11.04 14.08
N ASN A 111 0.12 11.51 12.82
CA ASN A 111 1.16 11.09 11.89
C ASN A 111 2.54 11.58 12.29
N PHE A 112 2.66 12.73 12.95
CA PHE A 112 3.96 13.30 13.31
C PHE A 112 4.70 12.39 14.28
N MET A 113 4.00 11.85 15.29
CA MET A 113 4.59 10.88 16.21
C MET A 113 5.03 9.59 15.51
N PHE A 114 4.25 9.12 14.55
CA PHE A 114 4.65 7.98 13.73
C PHE A 114 5.93 8.27 12.94
N PHE A 115 6.04 9.45 12.32
CA PHE A 115 7.21 9.82 11.54
C PHE A 115 8.44 10.04 12.43
N ASP A 116 8.27 10.58 13.62
CA ASP A 116 9.37 10.72 14.60
C ASP A 116 9.87 9.35 15.07
N GLN A 117 8.97 8.39 15.33
CA GLN A 117 9.32 7.01 15.65
C GLN A 117 10.02 6.31 14.48
N LEU A 118 9.54 6.53 13.25
CA LEU A 118 10.17 5.99 12.04
C LEU A 118 11.58 6.54 11.87
N LEU A 119 11.78 7.84 12.10
CA LEU A 119 13.09 8.48 12.06
C LEU A 119 14.00 7.92 13.14
N LEU A 120 13.52 7.78 14.38
CA LEU A 120 14.29 7.19 15.47
C LEU A 120 14.68 5.73 15.17
N ALA A 121 13.74 4.92 14.71
CA ALA A 121 14.02 3.55 14.30
C ALA A 121 15.06 3.49 13.17
N TYR A 122 14.96 4.41 12.21
CA TYR A 122 15.93 4.51 11.13
C TYR A 122 17.32 4.92 11.63
N LEU A 123 17.43 5.85 12.57
CA LEU A 123 18.70 6.26 13.18
C LEU A 123 19.41 5.08 13.85
N ILE A 124 18.66 4.19 14.51
CA ILE A 124 19.21 3.03 15.24
C ILE A 124 19.56 1.89 14.27
N ILE A 125 18.63 1.54 13.36
CA ILE A 125 18.73 0.31 12.55
C ILE A 125 19.39 0.57 11.19
N GLY A 126 19.41 1.80 10.70
CA GLY A 126 19.75 2.11 9.31
C GLY A 126 21.16 1.71 8.92
N VAL A 127 22.20 2.00 9.73
CA VAL A 127 23.58 1.61 9.42
C VAL A 127 23.74 0.09 9.47
N PRO A 128 23.37 -0.61 10.56
CA PRO A 128 23.38 -2.08 10.59
C PRO A 128 22.64 -2.73 9.41
N TYR A 129 21.49 -2.21 9.06
CA TYR A 129 20.70 -2.72 7.93
C TYR A 129 21.47 -2.65 6.60
N PHE A 130 22.11 -1.51 6.29
CA PHE A 130 22.86 -1.39 5.04
C PHE A 130 24.14 -2.24 5.05
N VAL A 131 24.83 -2.33 6.19
CA VAL A 131 26.01 -3.19 6.32
C VAL A 131 25.65 -4.66 6.07
N ILE A 132 24.64 -5.18 6.77
CA ILE A 132 24.16 -6.57 6.58
C ILE A 132 23.70 -6.79 5.14
N THR A 133 22.96 -5.83 4.58
CA THR A 133 22.44 -5.91 3.21
C THR A 133 23.56 -5.95 2.17
N LEU A 134 24.68 -5.28 2.40
CA LEU A 134 25.83 -5.29 1.49
C LEU A 134 26.69 -6.53 1.65
N ILE A 135 26.81 -7.08 2.86
CA ILE A 135 27.56 -8.33 3.13
C ILE A 135 26.84 -9.53 2.51
N LEU A 136 25.53 -9.59 2.66
CA LEU A 136 24.71 -10.69 2.17
C LEU A 136 24.19 -10.35 0.75
N LYS A 137 25.02 -10.52 -0.27
CA LYS A 137 24.57 -10.37 -1.66
C LYS A 137 23.66 -11.52 -2.06
N SER A 138 22.56 -11.18 -2.75
CA SER A 138 21.76 -12.15 -3.47
C SER A 138 22.53 -12.64 -4.70
N SER A 139 22.42 -13.92 -5.03
CA SER A 139 22.98 -14.52 -6.25
C SER A 139 22.34 -13.99 -7.55
N GLN A 140 21.22 -13.26 -7.42
CA GLN A 140 20.59 -12.60 -8.56
C GLN A 140 21.19 -11.22 -8.76
N GLN A 141 21.67 -10.95 -9.96
CA GLN A 141 22.27 -9.70 -10.43
C GLN A 141 21.28 -8.52 -10.45
N GLU A 142 20.63 -8.20 -9.31
CA GLU A 142 19.69 -7.09 -9.21
C GLU A 142 20.36 -5.75 -8.82
N ASP A 143 21.68 -5.71 -8.75
CA ASP A 143 22.43 -4.58 -8.16
C ASP A 143 22.53 -3.32 -9.05
N PHE A 144 21.96 -3.30 -10.26
CA PHE A 144 22.07 -2.13 -11.14
C PHE A 144 21.18 -0.96 -10.73
N TYR A 145 20.22 -1.14 -9.81
CA TYR A 145 19.30 -0.11 -9.42
C TYR A 145 19.23 0.08 -7.90
N ASP A 146 20.07 0.97 -7.40
CA ASP A 146 20.03 1.44 -6.01
C ASP A 146 19.42 2.86 -5.98
N PRO A 147 18.19 3.03 -5.45
CA PRO A 147 17.54 4.34 -5.42
C PRO A 147 18.35 5.40 -4.70
N ALA A 148 19.01 5.06 -3.57
CA ALA A 148 19.80 6.01 -2.79
C ALA A 148 21.00 6.53 -3.57
N ILE A 149 21.77 5.62 -4.19
CA ILE A 149 22.93 6.03 -5.01
C ILE A 149 22.48 6.84 -6.23
N ARG A 150 21.33 6.48 -6.81
CA ARG A 150 20.80 7.26 -7.94
C ARG A 150 20.35 8.64 -7.53
N LEU A 151 19.69 8.81 -6.39
CA LEU A 151 19.30 10.11 -5.84
C LEU A 151 20.52 10.97 -5.53
N LEU A 152 21.57 10.38 -4.94
CA LEU A 152 22.85 11.08 -4.72
C LEU A 152 23.42 11.58 -6.04
N HIS A 153 23.40 10.76 -7.09
CA HIS A 153 23.91 11.14 -8.41
C HIS A 153 23.06 12.25 -9.06
N ILE A 154 21.73 12.18 -8.94
CA ILE A 154 20.83 13.24 -9.39
C ILE A 154 21.13 14.55 -8.65
N GLY A 155 21.21 14.51 -7.33
CA GLY A 155 21.56 15.68 -6.51
C GLY A 155 22.89 16.30 -6.94
N LYS A 156 23.93 15.48 -7.09
CA LYS A 156 25.24 15.95 -7.59
C LYS A 156 25.16 16.59 -8.97
N GLN A 157 24.42 16.00 -9.92
CA GLN A 157 24.26 16.58 -11.25
C GLN A 157 23.53 17.92 -11.22
N LEU A 158 22.47 18.03 -10.41
CA LEU A 158 21.71 19.28 -10.27
C LEU A 158 22.54 20.38 -9.60
N THR A 159 23.25 20.08 -8.49
CA THR A 159 24.10 21.06 -7.82
C THR A 159 25.23 21.55 -8.72
N LEU A 160 25.94 20.63 -9.41
CA LEU A 160 26.98 21.04 -10.37
C LEU A 160 26.38 21.82 -11.55
N GLY A 161 25.13 21.54 -11.93
CA GLY A 161 24.43 22.29 -12.97
C GLY A 161 24.08 23.72 -12.55
N LEU A 162 23.84 23.97 -11.25
CA LEU A 162 23.54 25.31 -10.74
C LEU A 162 24.69 26.29 -10.92
N PHE A 163 25.93 25.80 -10.95
CA PHE A 163 27.14 26.60 -11.14
C PHE A 163 27.56 26.72 -12.60
N LYS A 164 26.80 26.16 -13.56
CA LYS A 164 27.06 26.26 -15.00
C LYS A 164 26.07 27.22 -15.66
N GLU A 165 26.48 27.86 -16.74
CA GLU A 165 25.62 28.77 -17.52
C GLU A 165 24.38 28.07 -18.11
N GLU A 166 24.41 26.73 -18.27
CA GLU A 166 23.34 25.93 -18.86
C GLU A 166 22.44 25.25 -17.83
N LYS A 167 22.01 25.91 -16.77
CA LYS A 167 21.19 25.36 -15.67
C LYS A 167 19.96 24.60 -16.17
N ASN A 168 19.19 25.20 -17.06
CA ASN A 168 17.94 24.61 -17.57
C ASN A 168 18.18 23.35 -18.42
N LYS A 169 19.21 23.30 -19.24
CA LYS A 169 19.57 22.13 -20.02
C LYS A 169 20.02 20.96 -19.15
N THR A 170 20.68 21.24 -18.03
CA THR A 170 21.10 20.20 -17.07
C THR A 170 19.90 19.59 -16.37
N ALA A 171 18.96 20.39 -15.87
CA ALA A 171 17.73 19.91 -15.26
C ALA A 171 16.90 19.08 -16.24
N GLU A 172 16.73 19.58 -17.46
CA GLU A 172 16.01 18.85 -18.52
C GLU A 172 16.67 17.49 -18.83
N ARG A 173 18.00 17.45 -18.97
CA ARG A 173 18.74 16.20 -19.21
C ARG A 173 18.56 15.20 -18.08
N VAL A 174 18.61 15.66 -16.83
CA VAL A 174 18.37 14.83 -15.64
C VAL A 174 16.96 14.27 -15.66
N LEU A 175 15.95 15.08 -15.94
CA LEU A 175 14.54 14.66 -15.95
C LEU A 175 14.16 13.81 -17.18
N ARG A 176 14.84 13.96 -18.31
CA ARG A 176 14.61 13.10 -19.51
C ARG A 176 15.13 11.67 -19.33
N ASN A 177 16.09 11.46 -18.41
CA ASN A 177 16.62 10.12 -18.16
C ASN A 177 15.56 9.23 -17.49
N PRO A 178 15.17 8.08 -18.11
CA PRO A 178 14.07 7.25 -17.61
C PRO A 178 14.35 6.64 -16.24
N TYR A 179 15.61 6.36 -15.92
CA TYR A 179 16.00 5.85 -14.60
C TYR A 179 15.84 6.93 -13.51
N ASN A 180 16.21 8.17 -13.80
CA ASN A 180 16.01 9.28 -12.87
C ASN A 180 14.53 9.52 -12.65
N ARG A 181 13.72 9.57 -13.71
CA ARG A 181 12.26 9.73 -13.62
C ARG A 181 11.64 8.64 -12.77
N LYS A 182 12.03 7.39 -12.95
CA LYS A 182 11.54 6.27 -12.14
C LYS A 182 11.79 6.51 -10.65
N VAL A 183 13.01 6.92 -10.27
CA VAL A 183 13.34 7.15 -8.84
C VAL A 183 12.57 8.32 -8.28
N LEU A 184 12.54 9.44 -8.99
CA LEU A 184 11.85 10.66 -8.55
C LEU A 184 10.34 10.45 -8.43
N LEU A 185 9.71 9.80 -9.41
CA LEU A 185 8.28 9.49 -9.36
C LEU A 185 7.95 8.48 -8.24
N ASN A 186 8.81 7.48 -8.00
CA ASN A 186 8.62 6.56 -6.88
C ASN A 186 8.71 7.29 -5.54
N LEU A 187 9.62 8.24 -5.40
CA LEU A 187 9.71 9.09 -4.21
C LEU A 187 8.47 9.97 -4.05
N ALA A 188 8.01 10.62 -5.13
CA ALA A 188 6.80 11.45 -5.13
C ALA A 188 5.54 10.63 -4.76
N MET A 189 5.40 9.43 -5.32
CA MET A 189 4.32 8.52 -4.99
C MET A 189 4.30 8.17 -3.50
N ARG A 190 5.46 7.84 -2.93
CA ARG A 190 5.58 7.54 -1.49
C ARG A 190 5.27 8.77 -0.64
N ALA A 191 5.83 9.93 -0.99
CA ALA A 191 5.57 11.18 -0.29
C ALA A 191 4.07 11.54 -0.25
N TYR A 192 3.32 11.18 -1.30
CA TYR A 192 1.88 11.40 -1.33
C TYR A 192 1.11 10.37 -0.49
N PHE A 193 1.41 9.07 -0.65
CA PHE A 193 0.60 8.02 -0.04
C PHE A 193 0.92 7.71 1.42
N ILE A 194 2.16 7.86 1.87
CA ILE A 194 2.56 7.47 3.23
C ILE A 194 1.71 8.16 4.31
N PRO A 195 1.52 9.50 4.31
CA PRO A 195 0.70 10.15 5.33
C PRO A 195 -0.75 9.66 5.34
N ILE A 196 -1.32 9.42 4.14
CA ILE A 196 -2.70 8.94 3.99
C ILE A 196 -2.83 7.52 4.55
N MET A 197 -1.88 6.65 4.26
CA MET A 197 -1.91 5.27 4.76
C MET A 197 -1.71 5.22 6.28
N VAL A 198 -0.84 6.06 6.82
CA VAL A 198 -0.60 6.12 8.27
C VAL A 198 -1.86 6.56 9.02
N ILE A 199 -2.52 7.64 8.59
CA ILE A 199 -3.77 8.09 9.25
C ILE A 199 -4.86 7.01 9.19
N GLN A 200 -4.91 6.25 8.10
CA GLN A 200 -5.86 5.15 7.96
C GLN A 200 -5.55 3.98 8.91
N VAL A 201 -4.26 3.62 9.12
CA VAL A 201 -3.90 2.59 10.13
C VAL A 201 -4.35 3.03 11.51
N LEU A 202 -4.06 4.27 11.88
CA LEU A 202 -4.43 4.80 13.20
C LEU A 202 -5.94 4.83 13.39
N GLY A 203 -6.67 5.39 12.41
CA GLY A 203 -8.13 5.47 12.44
C GLY A 203 -8.79 4.09 12.51
N ASN A 204 -8.36 3.13 11.67
CA ASN A 204 -8.90 1.78 11.71
C ASN A 204 -8.56 1.02 13.01
N THR A 205 -7.38 1.26 13.59
CA THR A 205 -7.03 0.67 14.89
C THR A 205 -7.96 1.18 15.99
N LEU A 206 -8.16 2.50 16.07
CA LEU A 206 -9.08 3.10 17.05
C LEU A 206 -10.52 2.61 16.87
N SER A 207 -11.01 2.59 15.62
CA SER A 207 -12.35 2.09 15.31
C SER A 207 -12.54 0.63 15.75
N ASN A 208 -11.53 -0.22 15.59
CA ASN A 208 -11.59 -1.61 16.06
C ASN A 208 -11.65 -1.69 17.59
N LEU A 209 -10.84 -0.88 18.31
CA LEU A 209 -10.86 -0.86 19.77
C LEU A 209 -12.23 -0.38 20.29
N GLU A 210 -12.82 0.62 19.67
CA GLU A 210 -14.18 1.06 19.99
C GLU A 210 -15.22 -0.03 19.73
N MET A 211 -15.12 -0.76 18.61
CA MET A 211 -16.06 -1.85 18.29
C MET A 211 -15.93 -3.01 19.26
N ILE A 212 -14.73 -3.38 19.71
CA ILE A 212 -14.55 -4.40 20.76
C ILE A 212 -15.33 -4.02 22.03
N ASN A 213 -15.26 -2.77 22.46
CA ASN A 213 -15.98 -2.29 23.62
C ASN A 213 -17.51 -2.28 23.42
N ARG A 214 -17.99 -2.11 22.18
CA ARG A 214 -19.43 -2.13 21.86
C ARG A 214 -20.02 -3.53 21.74
N ILE A 215 -19.21 -4.56 21.44
CA ILE A 215 -19.71 -5.96 21.31
C ILE A 215 -20.35 -6.45 22.60
N SER A 216 -19.90 -5.98 23.76
CA SER A 216 -20.48 -6.33 25.07
C SER A 216 -21.83 -5.69 25.37
N ASN A 217 -22.24 -4.70 24.56
CA ASN A 217 -23.48 -3.94 24.71
C ASN A 217 -24.57 -4.50 23.75
N ASP A 218 -25.67 -3.82 23.54
CA ASP A 218 -26.83 -4.27 22.74
C ASP A 218 -26.48 -4.71 21.31
N ASN A 219 -27.32 -5.60 20.72
CA ASN A 219 -27.19 -6.11 19.35
C ASN A 219 -25.84 -6.80 19.02
N HIS A 220 -25.46 -7.78 19.79
CA HIS A 220 -24.18 -8.51 19.64
C HIS A 220 -23.85 -8.96 18.21
N ILE A 221 -24.82 -9.45 17.43
CA ILE A 221 -24.61 -9.93 16.06
C ILE A 221 -24.19 -8.75 15.15
N LEU A 222 -24.93 -7.67 15.18
CA LEU A 222 -24.67 -6.51 14.32
C LEU A 222 -23.33 -5.85 14.68
N ASN A 223 -23.04 -5.67 15.98
CA ASN A 223 -21.78 -5.13 16.46
C ASN A 223 -20.60 -6.04 16.08
N PHE A 224 -20.75 -7.35 16.14
CA PHE A 224 -19.74 -8.30 15.69
C PHE A 224 -19.48 -8.19 14.17
N LEU A 225 -20.52 -8.01 13.37
CA LEU A 225 -20.37 -7.80 11.92
C LEU A 225 -19.65 -6.46 11.61
N TYR A 226 -19.95 -5.40 12.33
CA TYR A 226 -19.21 -4.12 12.21
C TYR A 226 -17.74 -4.28 12.62
N PHE A 227 -17.47 -4.94 13.74
CA PHE A 227 -16.11 -5.25 14.14
C PHE A 227 -15.38 -6.05 13.05
N THR A 228 -16.03 -7.08 12.49
CA THR A 228 -15.43 -7.90 11.42
C THR A 228 -15.06 -7.03 10.21
N ALA A 229 -15.93 -6.12 9.80
CA ALA A 229 -15.66 -5.23 8.67
C ALA A 229 -14.48 -4.29 8.96
N THR A 230 -14.44 -3.66 10.14
CA THR A 230 -13.33 -2.77 10.53
C THR A 230 -12.01 -3.53 10.71
N PHE A 231 -12.06 -4.77 11.21
CA PHE A 231 -10.88 -5.63 11.33
C PHE A 231 -10.31 -6.04 9.98
N LEU A 232 -11.15 -6.40 9.02
CA LEU A 232 -10.74 -6.68 7.65
C LEU A 232 -10.05 -5.46 7.02
N TRP A 233 -10.60 -4.26 7.19
CA TRP A 233 -9.96 -3.03 6.75
C TRP A 233 -8.62 -2.78 7.45
N LEU A 234 -8.49 -3.06 8.75
CA LEU A 234 -7.21 -2.94 9.46
C LEU A 234 -6.14 -3.86 8.84
N MET A 235 -6.49 -5.09 8.48
CA MET A 235 -5.58 -6.00 7.78
C MET A 235 -5.08 -5.41 6.46
N ASP A 236 -5.98 -4.86 5.65
CA ASP A 236 -5.62 -4.24 4.37
C ASP A 236 -4.67 -3.08 4.54
N ILE A 237 -5.03 -2.15 5.41
CA ILE A 237 -4.29 -0.90 5.60
C ILE A 237 -2.92 -1.12 6.23
N ILE A 238 -2.75 -2.06 7.18
CA ILE A 238 -1.42 -2.41 7.71
C ILE A 238 -0.53 -2.93 6.59
N ASN A 239 -1.06 -3.83 5.75
CA ASN A 239 -0.31 -4.40 4.63
C ASN A 239 0.05 -3.34 3.58
N ALA A 240 -0.91 -2.47 3.21
CA ALA A 240 -0.68 -1.37 2.28
C ALA A 240 0.34 -0.36 2.82
N THR A 241 0.20 0.05 4.08
CA THR A 241 1.15 1.00 4.72
C THR A 241 2.57 0.45 4.71
N LEU A 242 2.75 -0.85 5.02
CA LEU A 242 4.03 -1.51 4.90
C LEU A 242 4.60 -1.41 3.48
N GLY A 243 3.77 -1.66 2.47
CA GLY A 243 4.17 -1.58 1.07
C GLY A 243 4.64 -0.20 0.63
N TYR A 244 4.05 0.87 1.16
CA TYR A 244 4.45 2.25 0.88
C TYR A 244 5.67 2.69 1.70
N CYS A 245 5.71 2.39 2.99
CA CYS A 245 6.80 2.83 3.88
C CYS A 245 8.11 2.10 3.61
N LEU A 246 8.07 0.79 3.42
CA LEU A 246 9.27 -0.03 3.31
C LEU A 246 9.42 -0.66 1.93
N GLU A 247 10.60 -0.46 1.35
CA GLU A 247 11.03 -1.16 0.14
C GLU A 247 12.37 -1.82 0.40
N SER A 248 12.38 -3.15 0.33
CA SER A 248 13.55 -3.92 0.67
C SER A 248 13.64 -5.20 -0.16
N ARG A 249 14.85 -5.65 -0.43
CA ARG A 249 15.05 -6.98 -1.02
C ARG A 249 14.60 -8.10 -0.09
N TRP A 250 14.64 -7.88 1.22
CA TRP A 250 14.18 -8.84 2.23
C TRP A 250 12.67 -9.04 2.18
N LEU A 251 11.93 -8.01 1.72
CA LEU A 251 10.49 -8.07 1.50
C LEU A 251 10.13 -8.48 0.05
N GLU A 252 11.11 -8.65 -0.83
CA GLU A 252 10.92 -8.89 -2.28
C GLU A 252 9.98 -7.89 -2.95
N ASN A 253 9.93 -6.66 -2.44
CA ASN A 253 8.96 -5.64 -2.85
C ASN A 253 9.58 -4.41 -3.56
N ARG A 254 10.75 -4.57 -4.17
CA ARG A 254 11.40 -3.49 -4.94
C ARG A 254 10.59 -3.09 -6.15
N SER A 255 10.47 -1.79 -6.37
CA SER A 255 9.76 -1.23 -7.52
C SER A 255 10.52 -1.51 -8.81
N ARG A 256 9.92 -2.30 -9.70
CA ARG A 256 10.47 -2.60 -11.03
C ARG A 256 10.21 -1.47 -12.01
N SER A 257 9.01 -0.88 -11.93
CA SER A 257 8.63 0.27 -12.76
C SER A 257 7.52 1.08 -12.09
N ILE A 258 7.32 2.28 -12.60
CA ILE A 258 6.23 3.18 -12.22
C ILE A 258 5.56 3.72 -13.48
N ASP A 259 4.25 3.95 -13.44
CA ASP A 259 3.56 4.59 -14.56
C ASP A 259 4.04 6.04 -14.70
N MET A 260 4.53 6.39 -15.89
CA MET A 260 5.04 7.72 -16.20
C MET A 260 4.01 8.61 -16.90
N THR A 261 2.76 8.16 -17.00
CA THR A 261 1.71 8.90 -17.71
C THR A 261 0.88 9.76 -16.76
N VAL A 262 0.58 10.99 -17.17
CA VAL A 262 -0.29 11.91 -16.42
C VAL A 262 -1.65 11.28 -16.15
N THR A 263 -2.21 10.57 -17.14
CA THR A 263 -3.54 9.93 -17.00
C THR A 263 -3.55 8.85 -15.92
N GLY A 264 -2.50 8.01 -15.81
CA GLY A 264 -2.42 7.00 -14.75
C GLY A 264 -2.37 7.62 -13.35
N TRP A 265 -1.60 8.70 -13.19
CA TRP A 265 -1.50 9.45 -11.94
C TRP A 265 -2.81 10.17 -11.59
N LEU A 266 -3.42 10.87 -12.55
CA LEU A 266 -4.65 11.62 -12.32
C LEU A 266 -5.79 10.69 -11.87
N VAL A 267 -6.02 9.61 -12.61
CA VAL A 267 -7.08 8.64 -12.25
C VAL A 267 -6.82 8.00 -10.90
N CYS A 268 -5.55 7.71 -10.58
CA CYS A 268 -5.18 7.21 -9.26
C CYS A 268 -5.49 8.22 -8.17
N PHE A 269 -5.06 9.46 -8.32
CA PHE A 269 -5.26 10.53 -7.33
C PHE A 269 -6.73 10.88 -7.10
N CYS A 270 -7.58 10.82 -8.13
CA CYS A 270 -9.02 10.99 -7.97
C CYS A 270 -9.64 10.01 -6.96
N CYS A 271 -8.97 8.88 -6.68
CA CYS A 271 -9.43 7.90 -5.69
C CYS A 271 -8.96 8.18 -4.25
N TYR A 272 -8.07 9.15 -4.04
CA TYR A 272 -7.42 9.42 -2.75
C TYR A 272 -7.46 10.89 -2.35
N GLU A 273 -7.40 11.16 -1.06
CA GLU A 273 -7.36 12.52 -0.51
C GLU A 273 -6.10 13.29 -0.98
N PRO A 274 -6.24 14.60 -1.22
CA PRO A 274 -7.46 15.43 -1.11
C PRO A 274 -8.36 15.40 -2.36
N LEU A 275 -7.91 14.83 -3.47
CA LEU A 275 -8.62 14.91 -4.75
C LEU A 275 -9.92 14.09 -4.80
N ASN A 276 -10.04 13.03 -3.99
CA ASN A 276 -11.30 12.30 -3.86
C ASN A 276 -12.46 13.15 -3.30
N GLN A 277 -12.16 14.17 -2.49
CA GLN A 277 -13.16 15.11 -2.00
C GLN A 277 -13.71 15.96 -3.15
N VAL A 278 -12.81 16.44 -4.03
CA VAL A 278 -13.22 17.16 -5.25
C VAL A 278 -14.01 16.23 -6.17
N THR A 279 -13.55 15.00 -6.39
CA THR A 279 -14.29 13.99 -7.16
C THR A 279 -15.68 13.75 -6.58
N GLY A 280 -15.80 13.62 -5.25
CA GLY A 280 -17.04 13.40 -4.53
C GLY A 280 -18.01 14.58 -4.58
N SER A 281 -17.52 15.83 -4.73
CA SER A 281 -18.41 16.99 -4.91
C SER A 281 -19.11 16.99 -6.26
N PHE A 282 -18.45 16.49 -7.31
CA PHE A 282 -19.04 16.33 -8.64
C PHE A 282 -19.88 15.05 -8.76
N PHE A 283 -19.42 13.97 -8.15
CA PHE A 283 -20.05 12.65 -8.21
C PHE A 283 -20.41 12.18 -6.80
N PRO A 284 -21.47 12.73 -6.21
CA PRO A 284 -21.83 12.44 -4.83
C PRO A 284 -22.26 10.98 -4.70
N PHE A 285 -21.42 10.24 -4.05
CA PHE A 285 -21.65 8.88 -3.63
C PHE A 285 -21.00 8.72 -2.26
N ALA A 286 -21.83 8.54 -1.25
CA ALA A 286 -21.36 8.17 0.06
C ALA A 286 -21.74 6.71 0.30
N PRO A 287 -20.80 5.77 0.17
CA PRO A 287 -21.06 4.37 0.53
C PRO A 287 -21.34 4.20 2.03
N PHE A 288 -21.36 5.29 2.77
CA PHE A 288 -21.21 5.28 4.20
C PHE A 288 -22.24 6.00 4.96
N VAL A 289 -23.38 6.22 4.45
CA VAL A 289 -24.45 6.53 5.36
C VAL A 289 -24.77 5.23 6.11
N ALA A 290 -23.79 4.80 6.89
CA ALA A 290 -23.99 3.89 7.99
C ALA A 290 -24.79 4.61 9.06
N THR A 291 -25.98 5.03 8.71
CA THR A 291 -26.99 5.24 9.71
C THR A 291 -27.34 3.84 10.18
N HIS A 292 -26.98 3.50 11.40
CA HIS A 292 -27.52 2.31 12.09
C HIS A 292 -29.02 2.43 12.30
N ASP A 293 -29.65 3.32 11.55
CA ASP A 293 -31.08 3.60 11.62
C ASP A 293 -31.83 2.66 10.67
N PRO A 294 -32.56 1.69 11.19
CA PRO A 294 -33.40 0.80 10.39
C PRO A 294 -34.44 1.55 9.54
N GLN A 295 -34.84 2.76 9.93
CA GLN A 295 -35.81 3.58 9.18
C GLN A 295 -35.24 4.10 7.85
N ALA A 296 -33.93 4.20 7.72
CA ALA A 296 -33.27 4.56 6.47
C ALA A 296 -33.25 3.42 5.43
N LEU A 297 -33.51 2.18 5.87
CA LEU A 297 -33.59 1.02 4.97
C LEU A 297 -34.86 1.05 4.10
N ILE A 298 -34.79 0.38 2.95
CA ILE A 298 -35.98 0.14 2.11
C ILE A 298 -37.00 -0.69 2.89
N VAL A 299 -36.55 -1.71 3.57
CA VAL A 299 -37.35 -2.51 4.50
C VAL A 299 -36.81 -2.23 5.90
N ALA A 300 -37.62 -1.61 6.75
CA ALA A 300 -37.24 -1.21 8.11
C ALA A 300 -37.21 -2.45 9.05
N ASP A 301 -36.27 -3.35 8.83
CA ASP A 301 -36.08 -4.58 9.60
C ASP A 301 -34.58 -4.78 9.86
N VAL A 302 -34.21 -5.05 11.11
CA VAL A 302 -32.86 -5.30 11.54
C VAL A 302 -32.27 -6.58 10.91
N ASN A 303 -33.09 -7.61 10.65
CA ASN A 303 -32.64 -8.82 10.00
C ASN A 303 -32.23 -8.59 8.55
N VAL A 304 -32.93 -7.69 7.86
CA VAL A 304 -32.58 -7.24 6.51
C VAL A 304 -31.24 -6.50 6.54
N LEU A 305 -31.02 -5.64 7.52
CA LEU A 305 -29.73 -4.97 7.72
C LEU A 305 -28.61 -5.98 7.99
N ILE A 306 -28.82 -6.98 8.84
CA ILE A 306 -27.88 -8.06 9.10
C ILE A 306 -27.54 -8.80 7.80
N GLY A 307 -28.55 -9.17 7.00
CA GLY A 307 -28.35 -9.85 5.71
C GLY A 307 -27.47 -9.05 4.74
N PHE A 308 -27.75 -7.74 4.58
CA PHE A 308 -26.90 -6.88 3.76
C PHE A 308 -25.49 -6.68 4.33
N LYS A 309 -25.34 -6.62 5.64
CA LYS A 309 -24.03 -6.53 6.29
C LYS A 309 -23.21 -7.82 6.08
N MET A 310 -23.84 -8.99 6.10
CA MET A 310 -23.17 -10.25 5.75
C MET A 310 -22.72 -10.28 4.29
N LEU A 311 -23.55 -9.79 3.35
CA LEU A 311 -23.20 -9.66 1.94
C LEU A 311 -22.04 -8.69 1.75
N GLU A 312 -22.05 -7.57 2.45
CA GLU A 312 -20.96 -6.60 2.49
C GLU A 312 -19.64 -7.25 2.92
N ILE A 313 -19.66 -8.00 4.03
CA ILE A 313 -18.48 -8.71 4.56
C ILE A 313 -17.96 -9.74 3.55
N LEU A 314 -18.84 -10.45 2.85
CA LEU A 314 -18.45 -11.42 1.83
C LEU A 314 -17.61 -10.74 0.71
N PHE A 315 -18.08 -9.61 0.17
CA PHE A 315 -17.34 -8.88 -0.86
C PHE A 315 -16.09 -8.22 -0.30
N LEU A 316 -16.14 -7.73 0.94
CA LEU A 316 -14.99 -7.18 1.63
C LEU A 316 -13.90 -8.26 1.84
N CYS A 317 -14.25 -9.47 2.24
CA CYS A 317 -13.30 -10.60 2.32
C CYS A 317 -12.62 -10.85 0.97
N GLY A 318 -13.37 -10.81 -0.13
CA GLY A 318 -12.81 -10.94 -1.47
C GLY A 318 -11.84 -9.81 -1.82
N HIS A 319 -12.17 -8.56 -1.43
CA HIS A 319 -11.31 -7.40 -1.61
C HIS A 319 -10.00 -7.55 -0.81
N ILE A 320 -10.12 -7.77 0.48
CA ILE A 320 -8.97 -7.91 1.38
C ILE A 320 -8.07 -9.09 0.97
N TYR A 321 -8.67 -10.24 0.59
CA TYR A 321 -7.90 -11.37 0.09
C TYR A 321 -7.14 -11.03 -1.20
N SER A 322 -7.74 -10.22 -2.08
CA SER A 322 -7.07 -9.75 -3.30
C SER A 322 -5.88 -8.86 -2.97
N ASP A 323 -6.07 -7.87 -2.11
CA ASP A 323 -5.05 -6.88 -1.77
C ASP A 323 -3.92 -7.50 -0.93
N VAL A 324 -4.26 -8.30 0.08
CA VAL A 324 -3.27 -9.00 0.92
C VAL A 324 -2.50 -10.07 0.13
N SER A 325 -3.07 -10.65 -0.93
CA SER A 325 -2.35 -11.57 -1.83
C SER A 325 -1.15 -10.93 -2.52
N LEU A 326 -1.12 -9.59 -2.66
CA LEU A 326 0.02 -8.85 -3.17
C LEU A 326 1.15 -8.75 -2.13
N GLY A 327 0.84 -8.99 -0.85
CA GLY A 327 1.76 -8.84 0.26
C GLY A 327 2.37 -7.43 0.28
N PRO A 328 3.67 -7.28 0.59
CA PRO A 328 4.32 -5.97 0.65
C PRO A 328 4.48 -5.31 -0.73
N SER A 329 3.98 -5.93 -1.79
CA SER A 329 4.00 -5.37 -3.15
C SER A 329 2.77 -4.51 -3.46
N ILE A 330 1.81 -4.43 -2.55
CA ILE A 330 0.62 -3.59 -2.71
C ILE A 330 0.98 -2.11 -2.69
N VAL A 331 0.99 -1.49 -3.85
CA VAL A 331 1.15 -0.04 -4.06
C VAL A 331 0.52 0.35 -5.38
N ASN A 332 0.06 1.60 -5.46
CA ASN A 332 -0.55 2.14 -6.68
C ASN A 332 0.51 2.48 -7.74
N ILE A 333 0.10 2.51 -9.01
CA ILE A 333 0.86 2.98 -10.18
C ILE A 333 2.27 2.39 -10.36
N THR A 334 2.63 1.36 -9.61
CA THR A 334 3.95 0.71 -9.70
C THR A 334 3.81 -0.78 -9.97
N LEU A 335 4.76 -1.33 -10.74
CA LEU A 335 4.98 -2.76 -10.80
C LEU A 335 6.10 -3.13 -9.83
N LYS A 336 5.79 -3.92 -8.84
CA LYS A 336 6.76 -4.59 -7.97
C LYS A 336 6.88 -6.06 -8.37
N LYS A 337 6.13 -6.94 -7.76
CA LYS A 337 6.05 -8.37 -8.07
C LYS A 337 4.71 -8.68 -8.71
N LEU A 338 4.71 -9.36 -9.85
CA LEU A 338 3.47 -9.78 -10.50
C LEU A 338 2.86 -10.94 -9.72
N GLN A 339 1.65 -10.76 -9.20
CA GLN A 339 0.84 -11.83 -8.61
C GLN A 339 -0.06 -12.45 -9.67
N THR A 340 -0.07 -13.78 -9.72
CA THR A 340 -0.83 -14.56 -10.71
C THR A 340 -1.62 -15.70 -10.07
N ARG A 341 -1.60 -15.80 -8.73
CA ARG A 341 -2.26 -16.86 -7.95
C ARG A 341 -3.38 -16.28 -7.08
N GLY A 342 -4.15 -17.19 -6.47
CA GLY A 342 -5.31 -16.79 -5.67
C GLY A 342 -6.34 -16.08 -6.53
N PRO A 343 -6.92 -14.96 -6.07
CA PRO A 343 -7.94 -14.21 -6.81
C PRO A 343 -7.47 -13.77 -8.22
N TYR A 344 -6.17 -13.47 -8.37
CA TYR A 344 -5.55 -13.09 -9.65
C TYR A 344 -5.43 -14.25 -10.64
N GLY A 345 -5.70 -15.49 -10.22
CA GLY A 345 -5.83 -16.63 -11.12
C GLY A 345 -7.22 -16.72 -11.79
N LEU A 346 -8.22 -16.01 -11.27
CA LEU A 346 -9.60 -16.01 -11.76
C LEU A 346 -9.84 -14.82 -12.69
N VAL A 347 -9.54 -13.61 -12.23
CA VAL A 347 -9.66 -12.36 -12.98
C VAL A 347 -8.43 -11.49 -12.76
N ARG A 348 -8.19 -10.51 -13.64
CA ARG A 348 -6.98 -9.67 -13.58
C ARG A 348 -7.08 -8.54 -12.54
N HIS A 349 -8.29 -8.07 -12.24
CA HIS A 349 -8.55 -6.98 -11.28
C HIS A 349 -9.55 -7.39 -10.18
N PRO A 350 -9.25 -8.44 -9.41
CA PRO A 350 -10.19 -8.95 -8.40
C PRO A 350 -10.47 -7.91 -7.30
N GLY A 351 -9.45 -7.16 -6.87
CA GLY A 351 -9.60 -6.12 -5.85
C GLY A 351 -10.54 -4.99 -6.29
N THR A 352 -10.48 -4.56 -7.57
CA THR A 352 -11.42 -3.56 -8.11
C THR A 352 -12.84 -4.10 -8.14
N THR A 353 -13.02 -5.33 -8.64
CA THR A 353 -14.35 -5.96 -8.73
C THR A 353 -15.01 -6.08 -7.38
N THR A 354 -14.32 -6.67 -6.42
CA THR A 354 -14.86 -6.92 -5.08
C THR A 354 -15.08 -5.64 -4.30
N LYS A 355 -14.24 -4.61 -4.50
CA LYS A 355 -14.44 -3.28 -3.90
C LYS A 355 -15.71 -2.60 -4.40
N LEU A 356 -15.98 -2.64 -5.70
CA LEU A 356 -17.20 -2.08 -6.26
C LEU A 356 -18.44 -2.83 -5.78
N LEU A 357 -18.38 -4.16 -5.71
CA LEU A 357 -19.47 -4.97 -5.16
C LEU A 357 -19.68 -4.71 -3.66
N TYR A 358 -18.61 -4.54 -2.90
CA TYR A 358 -18.65 -4.14 -1.49
C TYR A 358 -19.38 -2.81 -1.32
N TRP A 359 -19.01 -1.77 -2.08
CA TRP A 359 -19.69 -0.48 -2.03
C TRP A 359 -21.16 -0.56 -2.44
N LEU A 360 -21.45 -1.36 -3.46
CA LEU A 360 -22.84 -1.58 -3.89
C LEU A 360 -23.66 -2.23 -2.77
N SER A 361 -23.15 -3.31 -2.16
CA SER A 361 -23.83 -4.03 -1.07
C SER A 361 -24.08 -3.17 0.17
N GLN A 362 -23.17 -2.23 0.46
CA GLN A 362 -23.38 -1.24 1.53
C GLN A 362 -24.53 -0.28 1.25
N SER A 363 -24.79 0.00 -0.01
CA SER A 363 -25.64 1.12 -0.41
C SER A 363 -27.05 0.71 -0.80
N ILE A 364 -27.23 -0.43 -1.48
CA ILE A 364 -28.51 -0.85 -2.07
C ILE A 364 -29.62 -1.11 -1.06
N ALA A 365 -29.29 -1.37 0.20
CA ALA A 365 -30.24 -1.55 1.28
C ALA A 365 -30.96 -0.25 1.69
N TYR A 366 -30.37 0.90 1.37
CA TYR A 366 -30.84 2.22 1.83
C TYR A 366 -31.67 2.93 0.77
N LYS A 367 -32.80 3.55 1.17
CA LYS A 367 -33.68 4.35 0.31
C LYS A 367 -32.95 5.43 -0.45
N GLN A 368 -31.99 6.09 0.21
CA GLN A 368 -31.23 7.19 -0.36
C GLN A 368 -30.40 6.77 -1.58
N PHE A 369 -29.91 5.53 -1.63
CA PHE A 369 -29.14 5.02 -2.76
C PHE A 369 -29.91 5.14 -4.07
N TRP A 370 -31.22 4.88 -4.06
CA TRP A 370 -32.07 4.81 -5.23
C TRP A 370 -32.48 6.18 -5.80
N THR A 371 -31.92 7.25 -5.27
CA THR A 371 -32.02 8.57 -5.92
C THR A 371 -31.13 8.63 -7.15
N LEU A 372 -31.59 9.24 -8.22
CA LEU A 372 -30.84 9.35 -9.47
C LEU A 372 -29.44 9.94 -9.25
N LYS A 373 -29.33 10.92 -8.36
CA LYS A 373 -28.07 11.58 -7.99
C LYS A 373 -27.03 10.59 -7.42
N ILE A 374 -27.44 9.71 -6.53
CA ILE A 374 -26.53 8.77 -5.86
C ILE A 374 -26.19 7.59 -6.78
N VAL A 375 -27.16 7.06 -7.53
CA VAL A 375 -26.91 6.01 -8.54
C VAL A 375 -25.94 6.51 -9.61
N TYR A 376 -26.14 7.74 -10.10
CA TYR A 376 -25.18 8.38 -11.01
C TYR A 376 -23.79 8.52 -10.38
N GLY A 377 -23.73 9.01 -9.14
CA GLY A 377 -22.49 9.11 -8.39
C GLY A 377 -21.74 7.76 -8.30
N TYR A 378 -22.44 6.70 -7.93
CA TYR A 378 -21.89 5.34 -7.89
C TYR A 378 -21.34 4.90 -9.27
N ALA A 379 -22.12 5.10 -10.33
CA ALA A 379 -21.70 4.73 -11.70
C ALA A 379 -20.42 5.47 -12.12
N MET A 380 -20.30 6.75 -11.79
CA MET A 380 -19.10 7.55 -12.08
C MET A 380 -17.89 7.11 -11.25
N TRP A 381 -18.06 6.79 -9.97
CA TRP A 381 -17.01 6.22 -9.16
C TRP A 381 -16.56 4.85 -9.68
N ALA A 382 -17.51 4.00 -10.09
CA ALA A 382 -17.19 2.73 -10.72
C ALA A 382 -16.39 2.93 -12.01
N ALA A 383 -16.75 3.89 -12.84
CA ALA A 383 -16.00 4.25 -14.06
C ALA A 383 -14.57 4.72 -13.75
N ILE A 384 -14.36 5.51 -12.69
CA ILE A 384 -13.02 5.95 -12.25
C ILE A 384 -12.16 4.74 -11.82
N TYR A 385 -12.71 3.83 -11.01
CA TYR A 385 -11.98 2.64 -10.56
C TYR A 385 -11.68 1.65 -11.70
N VAL A 386 -12.61 1.49 -12.64
CA VAL A 386 -12.37 0.74 -13.89
C VAL A 386 -11.29 1.42 -14.72
N GLY A 387 -11.36 2.75 -14.89
CA GLY A 387 -10.33 3.54 -15.59
C GLY A 387 -8.94 3.37 -14.95
N ARG A 388 -8.87 3.33 -13.61
CA ARG A 388 -7.63 3.05 -12.87
C ARG A 388 -7.09 1.66 -13.22
N ALA A 389 -7.93 0.63 -13.20
CA ALA A 389 -7.54 -0.73 -13.58
C ALA A 389 -7.04 -0.81 -15.03
N LEU A 390 -7.69 -0.11 -15.96
CA LEU A 390 -7.29 -0.07 -17.37
C LEU A 390 -5.95 0.69 -17.58
N THR A 391 -5.71 1.77 -16.85
CA THR A 391 -4.42 2.49 -16.91
C THR A 391 -3.29 1.65 -16.34
N GLU A 392 -3.55 0.89 -15.27
CA GLU A 392 -2.61 -0.09 -14.71
C GLU A 392 -2.30 -1.19 -15.74
N GLU A 393 -3.31 -1.80 -16.36
CA GLU A 393 -3.11 -2.78 -17.43
C GLU A 393 -2.26 -2.24 -18.57
N ARG A 394 -2.53 -1.00 -19.03
CA ARG A 394 -1.74 -0.32 -20.07
C ARG A 394 -0.27 -0.25 -19.68
N HIS A 395 0.03 0.08 -18.41
CA HIS A 395 1.39 0.12 -17.90
C HIS A 395 2.02 -1.27 -17.85
N LEU A 396 1.31 -2.27 -17.33
CA LEU A 396 1.80 -3.63 -17.12
C LEU A 396 1.99 -4.40 -18.47
N LYS A 397 1.21 -4.12 -19.50
CA LYS A 397 1.34 -4.72 -20.85
C LYS A 397 2.70 -4.51 -21.51
N LYS A 398 3.49 -3.54 -21.05
CA LYS A 398 4.87 -3.34 -21.51
C LYS A 398 5.78 -4.53 -21.16
N TYR A 399 5.40 -5.34 -20.16
CA TYR A 399 6.20 -6.46 -19.66
C TYR A 399 5.77 -7.79 -20.25
N PRO A 400 6.71 -8.61 -20.77
CA PRO A 400 6.38 -9.91 -21.40
C PRO A 400 5.64 -10.85 -20.45
N GLU A 401 6.04 -10.91 -19.18
CA GLU A 401 5.40 -11.76 -18.18
C GLU A 401 3.94 -11.40 -17.92
N TYR A 402 3.58 -10.12 -18.02
CA TYR A 402 2.18 -9.69 -17.89
C TYR A 402 1.38 -10.10 -19.12
N ARG A 403 1.97 -9.99 -20.31
CA ARG A 403 1.32 -10.46 -21.56
C ARG A 403 1.04 -11.97 -21.53
N GLU A 404 1.97 -12.76 -20.99
CA GLU A 404 1.76 -14.20 -20.79
C GLU A 404 0.68 -14.49 -19.73
N TYR A 405 0.64 -13.71 -18.66
CA TYR A 405 -0.43 -13.77 -17.66
C TYR A 405 -1.80 -13.49 -18.29
N MET A 406 -1.92 -12.46 -19.12
CA MET A 406 -3.17 -12.12 -19.83
C MET A 406 -3.68 -13.22 -20.75
N LYS A 407 -2.80 -14.02 -21.35
CA LYS A 407 -3.21 -15.19 -22.14
C LYS A 407 -3.85 -16.27 -21.29
N LYS A 408 -3.40 -16.43 -20.04
CA LYS A 408 -3.91 -17.44 -19.09
C LYS A 408 -5.17 -16.97 -18.40
N VAL A 409 -5.21 -15.71 -17.97
CA VAL A 409 -6.34 -15.10 -17.26
C VAL A 409 -6.99 -14.08 -18.19
N LYS A 410 -8.01 -14.53 -18.91
CA LYS A 410 -8.65 -13.75 -19.99
C LYS A 410 -9.54 -12.62 -19.46
N TYR A 411 -10.21 -12.85 -18.34
CA TYR A 411 -11.22 -11.93 -17.78
C TYR A 411 -10.58 -10.84 -16.93
N ARG A 412 -11.11 -9.61 -17.04
CA ARG A 412 -10.65 -8.45 -16.26
C ARG A 412 -11.31 -8.38 -14.90
N PHE A 413 -12.63 -8.38 -14.88
CA PHE A 413 -13.44 -8.10 -13.70
C PHE A 413 -14.33 -9.29 -13.32
N PHE A 414 -15.11 -9.79 -14.25
CA PHE A 414 -16.05 -10.89 -14.03
C PHE A 414 -15.70 -12.08 -14.91
N PRO A 415 -15.65 -13.31 -14.33
CA PRO A 415 -15.48 -14.50 -15.15
C PRO A 415 -16.62 -14.59 -16.19
N TRP A 416 -16.27 -15.02 -17.39
CA TRP A 416 -17.15 -15.20 -18.57
C TRP A 416 -17.82 -13.95 -19.13
N LEU A 417 -17.70 -12.77 -18.49
CA LEU A 417 -18.38 -11.58 -18.95
C LEU A 417 -17.43 -10.55 -19.58
N PHE A 418 -16.31 -10.24 -18.93
CA PHE A 418 -15.40 -9.16 -19.40
C PHE A 418 -13.99 -9.30 -18.85
#